data_eaeae6e1a065713ffe2cc32fa738402b
#
_entry.id   eaeae6e1a065713ffe2cc32fa738402b
#
_cell.length_a   1.000
_cell.length_b   1.000
_cell.length_c   1.000
_cell.angle_alpha   90.00
_cell.angle_beta   90.00
_cell.angle_gamma   90.00
#
_symmetry.space_group_name_H-M   'P 1'
#
loop_
_entity.id
_entity.type
_entity.pdbx_description
1 polymer ?
#
loop_
_entity_poly.entity_id
_entity_poly.type
_entity_poly.pdbx_seq_one_letter_code
_entity_poly.pdbx_strand_id
1 'polypeptide(L)'
;VFTVRLFNGRVPFGKEARRTFAFSFSAPDGVAVSYAKPTVVQAGPDWIPVDYRKNILAGSALDFSNQGLQDAPAGKHGWLRNVGGHFEFERLPGVPQRFYGVNLCFGANVPERAVADELVTRLVRLGYNTVRVHHYERDLLREGHKGGLDFDAAALDRFDYLMAKCIAAGLYVTTDVFVSRPVRWADIGYPDRAGVVEEKAVYK
;
A
#
# COMPACT_ATOMS: atom_id res chain seq x y z
N VAL A 1 26.47 -1.37 13.14
CA VAL A 1 26.33 -1.61 11.69
C VAL A 1 27.16 -0.58 10.96
N PHE A 2 28.05 -1.04 10.09
CA PHE A 2 28.85 -0.17 9.24
C PHE A 2 28.28 -0.22 7.82
N THR A 3 28.08 0.95 7.21
CA THR A 3 27.64 1.05 5.82
C THR A 3 28.79 1.63 5.00
N VAL A 4 29.24 0.90 3.99
CA VAL A 4 30.24 1.37 3.05
C VAL A 4 29.55 1.74 1.76
N ARG A 5 29.57 3.02 1.40
CA ARG A 5 29.04 3.48 0.11
C ARG A 5 30.14 3.29 -0.95
N LEU A 6 29.88 2.39 -1.90
CA LEU A 6 30.82 2.08 -2.97
C LEU A 6 30.88 3.14 -4.08
N PHE A 7 29.78 3.88 -4.26
CA PHE A 7 29.68 4.93 -5.26
C PHE A 7 28.99 6.17 -4.71
N ASN A 8 29.44 7.34 -5.14
CA ASN A 8 28.80 8.60 -4.83
C ASN A 8 28.34 9.23 -6.15
N GLY A 9 27.04 9.29 -6.35
CA GLY A 9 26.42 9.76 -7.59
C GLY A 9 26.09 8.64 -8.61
N ARG A 10 25.67 9.04 -9.82
CA ARG A 10 25.36 8.11 -10.90
C ARG A 10 26.66 7.73 -11.62
N VAL A 11 26.97 6.46 -11.64
CA VAL A 11 28.10 5.92 -12.40
C VAL A 11 27.54 5.10 -13.55
N PRO A 12 27.80 5.46 -14.81
CA PRO A 12 27.38 4.65 -15.94
C PRO A 12 28.21 3.36 -15.99
N PHE A 13 27.54 2.22 -15.99
CA PHE A 13 28.15 0.93 -16.21
C PHE A 13 27.79 0.42 -17.61
N GLY A 14 28.80 0.07 -18.42
CA GLY A 14 28.59 -0.72 -19.63
C GLY A 14 28.14 -2.15 -19.28
N LYS A 15 27.54 -2.88 -20.23
CA LYS A 15 27.01 -4.23 -20.00
C LYS A 15 28.00 -5.23 -19.39
N GLU A 16 29.30 -5.02 -19.59
CA GLU A 16 30.38 -5.90 -19.12
C GLU A 16 31.31 -5.25 -18.08
N ALA A 17 30.92 -4.11 -17.54
CA ALA A 17 31.77 -3.41 -16.55
C ALA A 17 31.83 -4.20 -15.24
N ARG A 18 33.06 -4.54 -14.84
CA ARG A 18 33.35 -5.14 -13.52
C ARG A 18 34.10 -4.16 -12.67
N ARG A 19 33.77 -4.13 -11.38
CA ARG A 19 34.55 -3.44 -10.34
C ARG A 19 34.76 -4.41 -9.19
N THR A 20 36.01 -4.56 -8.79
CA THR A 20 36.38 -5.40 -7.64
C THR A 20 36.70 -4.48 -6.48
N PHE A 21 36.11 -4.75 -5.34
CA PHE A 21 36.38 -4.06 -4.09
C PHE A 21 36.95 -5.08 -3.10
N ALA A 22 38.06 -4.74 -2.47
CA ALA A 22 38.66 -5.53 -1.42
C ALA A 22 38.53 -4.76 -0.11
N PHE A 23 38.11 -5.47 0.92
CA PHE A 23 38.01 -4.94 2.27
C PHE A 23 38.87 -5.81 3.19
N SER A 24 39.61 -5.20 4.06
CA SER A 24 40.30 -5.88 5.15
C SER A 24 39.74 -5.42 6.48
N PHE A 25 39.53 -6.36 7.37
CA PHE A 25 39.10 -6.11 8.73
C PHE A 25 40.13 -6.69 9.69
N SER A 26 40.46 -5.95 10.71
CA SER A 26 41.28 -6.42 11.82
C SER A 26 40.61 -6.05 13.14
N ALA A 27 40.72 -6.94 14.10
CA ALA A 27 40.30 -6.68 15.48
C ALA A 27 41.33 -7.24 16.44
N PRO A 28 41.50 -6.66 17.65
CA PRO A 28 42.48 -7.12 18.63
C PRO A 28 42.36 -8.60 18.97
N ASP A 29 41.13 -9.09 19.04
CA ASP A 29 40.77 -10.49 19.38
C ASP A 29 40.56 -11.39 18.17
N GLY A 30 40.96 -10.90 16.99
CA GLY A 30 40.72 -11.62 15.74
C GLY A 30 39.33 -11.37 15.14
N VAL A 31 39.14 -11.84 13.90
CA VAL A 31 37.88 -11.72 13.16
C VAL A 31 37.38 -13.13 12.84
N ALA A 32 36.22 -13.48 13.38
CA ALA A 32 35.50 -14.67 13.00
C ALA A 32 34.49 -14.35 11.91
N VAL A 33 34.65 -15.00 10.73
CA VAL A 33 33.64 -14.90 9.67
C VAL A 33 32.67 -16.06 9.84
N SER A 34 31.42 -15.76 10.22
CA SER A 34 30.36 -16.76 10.24
C SER A 34 29.41 -16.52 9.07
N TYR A 35 29.16 -17.54 8.28
CA TYR A 35 28.01 -17.55 7.39
C TYR A 35 26.77 -17.79 8.25
N ALA A 36 25.84 -16.86 8.23
CA ALA A 36 24.59 -17.00 8.97
C ALA A 36 23.86 -18.28 8.52
N LYS A 37 24.00 -19.34 9.32
CA LYS A 37 23.06 -20.45 9.18
C LYS A 37 21.72 -19.99 9.75
N PRO A 38 20.60 -20.31 9.09
CA PRO A 38 19.30 -19.98 9.65
C PRO A 38 19.21 -20.62 11.05
N THR A 39 18.95 -19.78 12.05
CA THR A 39 18.67 -20.26 13.40
C THR A 39 17.25 -20.80 13.41
N VAL A 40 17.11 -22.09 13.61
CA VAL A 40 15.79 -22.71 13.78
C VAL A 40 15.44 -22.64 15.27
N VAL A 41 14.43 -21.86 15.60
CA VAL A 41 13.88 -21.80 16.95
C VAL A 41 12.72 -22.80 17.01
N GLN A 42 12.83 -23.80 17.87
CA GLN A 42 11.76 -24.78 18.09
C GLN A 42 11.05 -24.52 19.41
N ALA A 43 9.74 -24.81 19.46
CA ALA A 43 8.99 -24.76 20.68
C ALA A 43 9.57 -25.72 21.73
N GLY A 44 9.64 -25.26 22.98
CA GLY A 44 10.19 -26.02 24.10
C GLY A 44 9.85 -25.36 25.42
N PRO A 45 10.47 -25.81 26.53
CA PRO A 45 10.18 -25.26 27.85
C PRO A 45 10.35 -23.73 27.95
N ASP A 46 11.35 -23.20 27.24
CA ASP A 46 11.72 -21.77 27.24
C ASP A 46 11.10 -20.97 26.07
N TRP A 47 10.43 -21.65 25.14
CA TRP A 47 9.85 -21.06 23.92
C TRP A 47 8.45 -21.58 23.71
N ILE A 48 7.46 -20.79 24.10
CA ILE A 48 6.04 -21.16 23.95
C ILE A 48 5.61 -20.82 22.52
N PRO A 49 5.01 -21.77 21.77
CA PRO A 49 4.45 -21.46 20.45
C PRO A 49 3.30 -20.48 20.60
N VAL A 50 3.32 -19.43 19.79
CA VAL A 50 2.21 -18.48 19.72
C VAL A 50 1.20 -18.98 18.68
N ASP A 51 -0.02 -19.28 19.12
CA ASP A 51 -1.14 -19.56 18.21
C ASP A 51 -1.65 -18.23 17.61
N TYR A 52 -1.02 -17.84 16.52
CA TYR A 52 -1.37 -16.61 15.81
C TYR A 52 -2.54 -16.85 14.85
N ARG A 53 -3.69 -16.29 15.20
CA ARG A 53 -4.87 -16.30 14.33
C ARG A 53 -4.88 -15.05 13.47
N LYS A 54 -4.92 -15.24 12.15
CA LYS A 54 -4.96 -14.13 11.19
C LYS A 54 -6.22 -13.27 11.32
N ASN A 55 -7.35 -13.88 11.67
CA ASN A 55 -8.64 -13.23 11.65
C ASN A 55 -9.19 -13.03 13.07
N ILE A 56 -9.83 -11.87 13.27
CA ILE A 56 -10.62 -11.61 14.45
C ILE A 56 -11.85 -12.51 14.40
N LEU A 57 -12.11 -13.23 15.50
CA LEU A 57 -13.29 -14.07 15.61
C LEU A 57 -14.55 -13.19 15.69
N ALA A 58 -15.56 -13.55 14.92
CA ALA A 58 -16.86 -12.89 14.97
C ALA A 58 -17.46 -12.96 16.38
N GLY A 59 -17.92 -11.83 16.88
CA GLY A 59 -18.52 -11.72 18.22
C GLY A 59 -17.53 -11.80 19.39
N SER A 60 -16.21 -11.83 19.12
CA SER A 60 -15.21 -11.72 20.19
C SER A 60 -15.10 -10.28 20.71
N ALA A 61 -14.41 -10.09 21.84
CA ALA A 61 -14.17 -8.77 22.42
C ALA A 61 -13.36 -7.82 21.49
N LEU A 62 -12.69 -8.36 20.47
CA LEU A 62 -11.94 -7.60 19.47
C LEU A 62 -12.73 -7.34 18.18
N ASP A 63 -13.97 -7.83 18.10
CA ASP A 63 -14.85 -7.62 16.94
C ASP A 63 -15.68 -6.34 17.13
N PHE A 64 -15.27 -5.27 16.46
CA PHE A 64 -15.95 -3.97 16.49
C PHE A 64 -16.99 -3.79 15.40
N SER A 65 -17.31 -4.83 14.61
CA SER A 65 -18.25 -4.73 13.49
C SER A 65 -19.68 -4.34 13.87
N ASN A 66 -20.07 -4.56 15.15
CA ASN A 66 -21.40 -4.25 15.68
C ASN A 66 -21.45 -2.95 16.48
N GLN A 67 -20.40 -2.14 16.44
CA GLN A 67 -20.33 -0.89 17.22
C GLN A 67 -20.87 0.34 16.47
N GLY A 68 -21.43 0.16 15.27
CA GLY A 68 -21.96 1.26 14.48
C GLY A 68 -20.88 2.20 13.89
N LEU A 69 -19.64 1.69 13.79
CA LEU A 69 -18.51 2.46 13.25
C LEU A 69 -18.54 2.54 11.71
N GLN A 70 -19.15 1.55 11.07
CA GLN A 70 -19.39 1.53 9.63
C GLN A 70 -20.84 1.87 9.35
N ASP A 71 -21.04 2.67 8.31
CA ASP A 71 -22.36 3.08 7.85
C ASP A 71 -22.59 2.64 6.39
N ALA A 72 -22.95 1.37 6.23
CA ALA A 72 -23.08 0.70 4.95
C ALA A 72 -24.39 1.06 4.20
N PRO A 73 -24.31 1.23 2.87
CA PRO A 73 -23.11 1.37 2.08
C PRO A 73 -22.47 2.76 2.24
N ALA A 74 -21.15 2.84 2.09
CA ALA A 74 -20.48 4.15 2.06
C ALA A 74 -21.01 5.00 0.91
N GLY A 75 -21.15 6.32 1.15
CA GLY A 75 -21.66 7.27 0.16
C GLY A 75 -23.19 7.47 0.16
N LYS A 76 -23.97 6.70 0.92
CA LYS A 76 -25.44 6.86 0.98
C LYS A 76 -25.88 8.23 1.49
N HIS A 77 -25.03 8.93 2.24
CA HIS A 77 -25.32 10.26 2.79
C HIS A 77 -24.78 11.42 1.94
N GLY A 78 -24.37 11.15 0.69
CA GLY A 78 -23.87 12.15 -0.24
C GLY A 78 -22.42 12.54 0.00
N TRP A 79 -22.06 13.73 -0.46
CA TRP A 79 -20.69 14.23 -0.41
C TRP A 79 -20.25 14.62 0.99
N LEU A 80 -18.97 14.42 1.28
CA LEU A 80 -18.33 14.92 2.48
C LEU A 80 -18.04 16.42 2.33
N ARG A 81 -18.37 17.21 3.33
CA ARG A 81 -18.15 18.67 3.37
C ARG A 81 -17.38 19.04 4.64
N ASN A 82 -16.59 20.09 4.55
CA ASN A 82 -15.99 20.73 5.72
C ASN A 82 -16.90 21.85 6.19
N VAL A 83 -17.41 21.76 7.40
CA VAL A 83 -18.31 22.75 8.01
C VAL A 83 -17.74 23.14 9.36
N GLY A 84 -17.31 24.41 9.49
CA GLY A 84 -16.80 24.93 10.76
C GLY A 84 -15.61 24.15 11.38
N GLY A 85 -14.75 23.56 10.53
CA GLY A 85 -13.55 22.84 10.98
C GLY A 85 -13.76 21.35 11.27
N HIS A 86 -14.92 20.79 10.97
CA HIS A 86 -15.20 19.36 11.03
C HIS A 86 -15.85 18.85 9.75
N PHE A 87 -15.90 17.53 9.57
CA PHE A 87 -16.53 16.90 8.42
C PHE A 87 -18.00 16.60 8.71
N GLU A 88 -18.86 16.85 7.72
CA GLU A 88 -20.27 16.45 7.70
C GLU A 88 -20.64 15.86 6.34
N PHE A 89 -21.59 14.92 6.32
CA PHE A 89 -22.18 14.51 5.06
C PHE A 89 -23.30 15.45 4.63
N GLU A 90 -23.42 15.63 3.33
CA GLU A 90 -24.43 16.50 2.72
C GLU A 90 -25.86 16.23 3.20
N ARG A 91 -26.19 14.94 3.39
CA ARG A 91 -27.51 14.48 3.82
C ARG A 91 -27.63 14.23 5.33
N LEU A 92 -26.57 14.55 6.09
CA LEU A 92 -26.55 14.50 7.55
C LEU A 92 -25.94 15.79 8.12
N PRO A 93 -26.57 16.96 7.86
CA PRO A 93 -26.06 18.24 8.36
C PRO A 93 -26.10 18.26 9.90
N GLY A 94 -25.09 18.90 10.50
CA GLY A 94 -24.97 19.01 11.96
C GLY A 94 -24.47 17.75 12.66
N VAL A 95 -24.13 16.69 11.91
CA VAL A 95 -23.60 15.44 12.48
C VAL A 95 -22.11 15.32 12.12
N PRO A 96 -21.19 15.63 13.05
CA PRO A 96 -19.75 15.54 12.80
C PRO A 96 -19.32 14.11 12.49
N GLN A 97 -18.55 13.98 11.40
CA GLN A 97 -18.01 12.69 10.96
C GLN A 97 -16.55 12.54 11.37
N ARG A 98 -16.19 11.34 11.79
CA ARG A 98 -14.81 10.97 12.09
C ARG A 98 -14.41 9.73 11.32
N PHE A 99 -13.20 9.77 10.76
CA PHE A 99 -12.66 8.67 9.97
C PHE A 99 -11.48 8.03 10.71
N TYR A 100 -11.56 6.73 10.88
CA TYR A 100 -10.50 5.90 11.40
C TYR A 100 -10.18 4.84 10.36
N GLY A 101 -8.96 4.86 9.84
CA GLY A 101 -8.64 4.09 8.65
C GLY A 101 -7.24 3.53 8.57
N VAL A 102 -7.04 2.76 7.54
CA VAL A 102 -5.79 2.11 7.21
C VAL A 102 -5.34 2.48 5.81
N ASN A 103 -4.03 2.47 5.58
CA ASN A 103 -3.43 2.69 4.29
C ASN A 103 -3.12 1.32 3.62
N LEU A 104 -3.66 1.09 2.44
CA LEU A 104 -3.31 -0.02 1.57
C LEU A 104 -2.29 0.46 0.55
N CYS A 105 -1.18 -0.26 0.40
CA CYS A 105 -0.10 0.11 -0.51
C CYS A 105 0.25 -1.02 -1.47
N PHE A 106 0.64 -0.66 -2.68
CA PHE A 106 1.16 -1.58 -3.69
C PHE A 106 0.19 -2.75 -3.95
N GLY A 107 0.68 -3.96 -4.07
CA GLY A 107 -0.11 -5.15 -4.34
C GLY A 107 -1.26 -5.43 -3.38
N ALA A 108 -1.31 -4.79 -2.21
CA ALA A 108 -2.47 -4.84 -1.33
C ALA A 108 -3.73 -4.17 -1.91
N ASN A 109 -3.57 -3.35 -2.95
CA ASN A 109 -4.67 -2.67 -3.65
C ASN A 109 -5.29 -3.53 -4.77
N VAL A 110 -4.64 -4.61 -5.19
CA VAL A 110 -5.10 -5.48 -6.28
C VAL A 110 -5.09 -6.97 -5.87
N PRO A 111 -5.64 -7.32 -4.70
CA PRO A 111 -5.64 -8.68 -4.21
C PRO A 111 -6.58 -9.56 -5.03
N GLU A 112 -6.38 -10.88 -4.97
CA GLU A 112 -7.36 -11.83 -5.46
C GLU A 112 -8.68 -11.67 -4.70
N ARG A 113 -9.83 -11.94 -5.35
CA ARG A 113 -11.16 -11.67 -4.81
C ARG A 113 -11.40 -12.28 -3.43
N ALA A 114 -10.97 -13.52 -3.20
CA ALA A 114 -11.10 -14.19 -1.91
C ALA A 114 -10.30 -13.47 -0.80
N VAL A 115 -9.10 -12.97 -1.15
CA VAL A 115 -8.27 -12.17 -0.23
C VAL A 115 -8.90 -10.81 0.04
N ALA A 116 -9.52 -10.18 -0.97
CA ALA A 116 -10.27 -8.93 -0.80
C ALA A 116 -11.44 -9.10 0.20
N ASP A 117 -12.20 -10.19 0.09
CA ASP A 117 -13.31 -10.50 0.99
C ASP A 117 -12.83 -10.67 2.45
N GLU A 118 -11.74 -11.41 2.65
CA GLU A 118 -11.13 -11.56 3.98
C GLU A 118 -10.59 -10.24 4.52
N LEU A 119 -9.93 -9.45 3.68
CA LEU A 119 -9.37 -8.16 4.03
C LEU A 119 -10.45 -7.20 4.52
N VAL A 120 -11.50 -7.02 3.72
CA VAL A 120 -12.62 -6.12 4.06
C VAL A 120 -13.31 -6.58 5.35
N THR A 121 -13.57 -7.88 5.50
CA THR A 121 -14.14 -8.43 6.73
C THR A 121 -13.27 -8.11 7.95
N ARG A 122 -11.95 -8.24 7.84
CA ARG A 122 -11.01 -7.92 8.90
C ARG A 122 -11.01 -6.43 9.24
N LEU A 123 -11.00 -5.55 8.22
CA LEU A 123 -11.02 -4.11 8.42
C LEU A 123 -12.28 -3.66 9.18
N VAL A 124 -13.43 -4.21 8.81
CA VAL A 124 -14.70 -3.96 9.49
C VAL A 124 -14.63 -4.41 10.96
N ARG A 125 -14.13 -5.62 11.23
CA ARG A 125 -13.97 -6.12 12.60
C ARG A 125 -12.97 -5.34 13.43
N LEU A 126 -11.95 -4.76 12.80
CA LEU A 126 -11.01 -3.84 13.46
C LEU A 126 -11.60 -2.45 13.74
N GLY A 127 -12.84 -2.18 13.31
CA GLY A 127 -13.52 -0.91 13.53
C GLY A 127 -13.12 0.20 12.56
N TYR A 128 -12.40 -0.11 11.47
CA TYR A 128 -12.11 0.88 10.46
C TYR A 128 -13.37 1.27 9.69
N ASN A 129 -13.51 2.55 9.36
CA ASN A 129 -14.58 3.08 8.52
C ASN A 129 -14.05 3.78 7.26
N THR A 130 -12.74 3.78 7.06
CA THR A 130 -12.12 4.30 5.83
C THR A 130 -10.86 3.52 5.47
N VAL A 131 -10.56 3.47 4.17
CA VAL A 131 -9.31 2.98 3.62
C VAL A 131 -8.72 4.03 2.69
N ARG A 132 -7.41 4.18 2.73
CA ARG A 132 -6.67 4.94 1.74
C ARG A 132 -5.95 3.97 0.80
N VAL A 133 -6.20 4.08 -0.49
CA VAL A 133 -5.46 3.35 -1.52
C VAL A 133 -4.29 4.20 -1.98
N HIS A 134 -3.08 3.67 -1.83
CA HIS A 134 -1.83 4.39 -2.02
C HIS A 134 -0.85 3.58 -2.87
N HIS A 135 -0.11 4.25 -3.76
CA HIS A 135 0.81 3.60 -4.70
C HIS A 135 0.18 2.48 -5.55
N TYR A 136 -1.10 2.56 -5.84
CA TYR A 136 -1.85 1.53 -6.58
C TYR A 136 -1.72 1.67 -8.10
N GLU A 137 -1.48 2.86 -8.61
CA GLU A 137 -1.56 3.17 -10.05
C GLU A 137 -0.59 2.34 -10.89
N ARG A 138 0.62 2.07 -10.34
CA ARG A 138 1.63 1.26 -11.03
C ARG A 138 1.21 -0.21 -11.16
N ASP A 139 0.53 -0.73 -10.14
CA ASP A 139 0.08 -2.12 -10.11
C ASP A 139 -1.11 -2.39 -11.03
N LEU A 140 -1.74 -1.31 -11.53
CA LEU A 140 -2.79 -1.38 -12.54
C LEU A 140 -2.25 -1.39 -13.98
N LEU A 141 -0.96 -1.13 -14.19
CA LEU A 141 -0.39 -1.03 -15.53
C LEU A 141 0.01 -2.41 -16.04
N ARG A 142 -0.18 -2.62 -17.35
CA ARG A 142 0.24 -3.82 -18.05
C ARG A 142 1.74 -4.02 -17.93
N GLU A 143 2.20 -5.26 -17.82
CA GLU A 143 3.63 -5.59 -17.83
C GLU A 143 4.27 -5.07 -19.12
N GLY A 144 5.47 -4.48 -19.00
CA GLY A 144 6.17 -3.86 -20.13
C GLY A 144 5.59 -2.52 -20.60
N HIS A 145 4.64 -1.92 -19.84
CA HIS A 145 4.06 -0.61 -20.16
C HIS A 145 5.14 0.47 -20.34
N LYS A 146 4.83 1.45 -21.17
CA LYS A 146 5.68 2.65 -21.39
C LYS A 146 5.12 3.89 -20.67
N GLY A 147 4.34 3.69 -19.62
CA GLY A 147 3.60 4.76 -18.92
C GLY A 147 2.21 5.00 -19.52
N GLY A 148 1.55 6.05 -19.05
CA GLY A 148 0.22 6.44 -19.54
C GLY A 148 -0.92 5.66 -18.92
N LEU A 149 -1.91 5.30 -19.76
CA LEU A 149 -3.17 4.64 -19.36
C LEU A 149 -3.25 3.20 -19.89
N ASP A 150 -2.11 2.55 -20.13
CA ASP A 150 -2.07 1.16 -20.58
C ASP A 150 -2.32 0.20 -19.40
N PHE A 151 -3.58 0.10 -19.00
CA PHE A 151 -4.00 -0.70 -17.86
C PHE A 151 -4.12 -2.19 -18.21
N ASP A 152 -3.76 -3.03 -17.24
CA ASP A 152 -4.09 -4.45 -17.23
C ASP A 152 -5.54 -4.63 -16.78
N ALA A 153 -6.36 -5.23 -17.65
CA ALA A 153 -7.79 -5.38 -17.38
C ALA A 153 -8.09 -6.27 -16.17
N ALA A 154 -7.26 -7.28 -15.91
CA ALA A 154 -7.45 -8.17 -14.77
C ALA A 154 -7.05 -7.48 -13.45
N ALA A 155 -5.99 -6.69 -13.45
CA ALA A 155 -5.61 -5.89 -12.29
C ALA A 155 -6.67 -4.82 -11.97
N LEU A 156 -7.20 -4.16 -13.00
CA LEU A 156 -8.27 -3.18 -12.84
C LEU A 156 -9.55 -3.82 -12.27
N ASP A 157 -9.95 -5.00 -12.79
CA ASP A 157 -11.11 -5.74 -12.27
C ASP A 157 -10.96 -6.11 -10.78
N ARG A 158 -9.74 -6.53 -10.36
CA ARG A 158 -9.49 -6.83 -8.95
C ARG A 158 -9.53 -5.57 -8.08
N PHE A 159 -9.00 -4.46 -8.56
CA PHE A 159 -9.07 -3.18 -7.89
C PHE A 159 -10.52 -2.72 -7.72
N ASP A 160 -11.31 -2.74 -8.79
CA ASP A 160 -12.72 -2.37 -8.77
C ASP A 160 -13.53 -3.26 -7.82
N TYR A 161 -13.23 -4.57 -7.81
CA TYR A 161 -13.85 -5.50 -6.87
C TYR A 161 -13.56 -5.12 -5.42
N LEU A 162 -12.31 -4.84 -5.07
CA LEU A 162 -11.93 -4.39 -3.73
C LEU A 162 -12.66 -3.10 -3.34
N MET A 163 -12.72 -2.11 -4.26
CA MET A 163 -13.43 -0.85 -4.02
C MET A 163 -14.92 -1.09 -3.78
N ALA A 164 -15.56 -1.91 -4.61
CA ALA A 164 -16.97 -2.25 -4.46
C ALA A 164 -17.26 -2.94 -3.11
N LYS A 165 -16.39 -3.85 -2.67
CA LYS A 165 -16.51 -4.52 -1.37
C LYS A 165 -16.32 -3.54 -0.20
N CYS A 166 -15.36 -2.64 -0.27
CA CYS A 166 -15.17 -1.59 0.73
C CYS A 166 -16.43 -0.71 0.86
N ILE A 167 -16.96 -0.23 -0.27
CA ILE A 167 -18.16 0.61 -0.31
C ILE A 167 -19.36 -0.13 0.27
N ALA A 168 -19.59 -1.36 -0.16
CA ALA A 168 -20.69 -2.18 0.34
C ALA A 168 -20.63 -2.44 1.85
N ALA A 169 -19.41 -2.52 2.41
CA ALA A 169 -19.17 -2.73 3.82
C ALA A 169 -19.17 -1.42 4.66
N GLY A 170 -19.41 -0.26 4.05
CA GLY A 170 -19.42 1.03 4.75
C GLY A 170 -18.03 1.64 4.98
N LEU A 171 -17.01 1.18 4.25
CA LEU A 171 -15.68 1.77 4.27
C LEU A 171 -15.59 2.87 3.20
N TYR A 172 -15.35 4.10 3.63
CA TYR A 172 -15.05 5.20 2.72
C TYR A 172 -13.66 5.05 2.13
N VAL A 173 -13.50 5.39 0.85
CA VAL A 173 -12.24 5.24 0.14
C VAL A 173 -11.65 6.60 -0.19
N THR A 174 -10.37 6.81 0.15
CA THR A 174 -9.57 7.93 -0.33
C THR A 174 -8.49 7.42 -1.27
N THR A 175 -8.17 8.19 -2.29
CA THR A 175 -7.14 7.82 -3.28
C THR A 175 -6.10 8.93 -3.41
N ASP A 176 -4.90 8.54 -3.79
CA ASP A 176 -3.90 9.47 -4.27
C ASP A 176 -3.94 9.57 -5.79
N VAL A 177 -3.47 10.67 -6.33
CA VAL A 177 -3.38 10.90 -7.77
C VAL A 177 -1.92 11.13 -8.14
N PHE A 178 -1.44 10.45 -9.16
CA PHE A 178 -0.07 10.56 -9.71
C PHE A 178 1.05 10.28 -8.70
N VAL A 179 0.89 9.27 -7.86
CA VAL A 179 1.91 8.90 -6.86
C VAL A 179 2.93 7.92 -7.41
N SER A 180 2.50 6.88 -8.09
CA SER A 180 3.38 5.78 -8.52
C SER A 180 3.37 5.52 -10.03
N ARG A 181 2.42 6.06 -10.77
CA ARG A 181 2.32 5.87 -12.21
C ARG A 181 3.29 6.79 -12.96
N PRO A 182 4.07 6.26 -13.90
CA PRO A 182 4.80 7.11 -14.84
C PRO A 182 3.83 7.81 -15.80
N VAL A 183 3.99 9.10 -16.01
CA VAL A 183 3.18 9.94 -16.88
C VAL A 183 3.99 10.24 -18.14
N ARG A 184 3.46 9.98 -19.32
CA ARG A 184 4.10 10.36 -20.58
C ARG A 184 3.87 11.84 -20.85
N TRP A 185 4.79 12.47 -21.54
CA TRP A 185 4.64 13.86 -21.98
C TRP A 185 3.37 14.07 -22.82
N ALA A 186 3.02 13.10 -23.65
CA ALA A 186 1.80 13.14 -24.45
C ALA A 186 0.52 13.15 -23.58
N ASP A 187 0.54 12.53 -22.40
CA ASP A 187 -0.61 12.46 -21.50
C ASP A 187 -0.94 13.82 -20.85
N ILE A 188 0.01 14.75 -20.87
CA ILE A 188 -0.12 16.09 -20.28
C ILE A 188 -0.02 17.22 -21.31
N GLY A 189 -0.33 16.93 -22.57
CA GLY A 189 -0.46 17.94 -23.64
C GLY A 189 0.79 18.24 -24.43
N TYR A 190 1.83 17.38 -24.37
CA TYR A 190 3.04 17.50 -25.20
C TYR A 190 3.19 16.27 -26.11
N PRO A 191 2.34 16.11 -27.15
CA PRO A 191 2.29 14.90 -27.98
C PRO A 191 3.59 14.62 -28.73
N ASP A 192 4.33 15.67 -29.11
CA ASP A 192 5.57 15.56 -29.87
C ASP A 192 6.79 15.25 -28.99
N ARG A 193 6.62 15.22 -27.68
CA ARG A 193 7.71 14.94 -26.75
C ARG A 193 7.70 13.46 -26.33
N ALA A 194 8.76 12.74 -26.68
CA ALA A 194 8.91 11.33 -26.33
C ALA A 194 9.27 11.11 -24.84
N GLY A 195 8.95 9.93 -24.33
CA GLY A 195 9.35 9.48 -23.00
C GLY A 195 8.36 9.85 -21.89
N VAL A 196 8.82 9.67 -20.66
CA VAL A 196 8.06 9.95 -19.44
C VAL A 196 8.59 11.19 -18.73
N VAL A 197 7.71 11.80 -17.94
CA VAL A 197 8.07 12.95 -17.10
C VAL A 197 8.82 12.41 -15.89
N GLU A 198 10.08 12.78 -15.73
CA GLU A 198 10.91 12.35 -14.61
C GLU A 198 10.62 13.13 -13.34
N GLU A 199 10.29 14.41 -13.47
CA GLU A 199 9.98 15.29 -12.34
C GLU A 199 8.48 15.45 -12.13
N LYS A 200 7.97 14.92 -11.06
CA LYS A 200 6.52 15.00 -10.73
C LYS A 200 6.01 16.43 -10.56
N ALA A 201 6.86 17.37 -10.25
CA ALA A 201 6.50 18.79 -10.15
C ALA A 201 5.97 19.39 -11.47
N VAL A 202 6.28 18.76 -12.61
CA VAL A 202 5.85 19.26 -13.94
C VAL A 202 4.33 19.11 -14.16
N TYR A 203 3.68 18.14 -13.49
CA TYR A 203 2.25 17.87 -13.67
C TYR A 203 1.44 17.91 -12.36
N LYS A 204 2.04 18.36 -11.29
CA LYS A 204 1.37 18.71 -10.03
C LYS A 204 1.17 20.21 -9.93
#